data_14dd9db7f826d2c0c759ca7eca368e10
#
_entry.id   14dd9db7f826d2c0c759ca7eca368e10
#
_cell.length_a   1.000
_cell.length_b   1.000
_cell.length_c   1.000
_cell.angle_alpha   90.00
_cell.angle_beta   90.00
_cell.angle_gamma   90.00
#
_symmetry.space_group_name_H-M   'P 1'
#
loop_
_entity.id
_entity.type
_entity.pdbx_description
1 polymer ?
#
loop_
_entity_poly.entity_id
_entity_poly.type
_entity_poly.pdbx_seq_one_letter_code
_entity_poly.pdbx_strand_id
1 'polypeptide(L)'
;LDGAPHPRETGALYGQSRAEAAFLEAATSGRLPHGWLLTGPKGIGKATFAWRAARFLLAQAAQNDPGLFGAPPMPVSLDTDPDHPVARRLAALSEPGLCLLRRPWDEKAKRLKTQLTVDEVRTLKSFFAMSAGGNGRRVVIVDSADEMNTSAANALLKELEEPPEDAVLFLVSNRPAGLLPTIRSRCRVLRFAPLDADDLARALDQAGHPPPVDAAALTLLAQGSVGTAIGLIRGDGLTLYRDLLTLMGSLPQLDRPAALRLAEAAGGRDEDRFDLTLTLLDRLLSRLATTGATGQPPEPITPDEPATLARLAPDPHTGRAWADLAATLTAKARRGRAVNLDPVPLVFDMFLEIDRMAARLPA
;
A
#
# COMPACT_ATOMS: atom_id res chain seq x y z
N LEU A 1 -5.02 -1.55 8.21
CA LEU A 1 -4.03 -2.53 8.67
C LEU A 1 -4.20 -2.65 10.17
N ASP A 2 -4.63 -3.80 10.64
CA ASP A 2 -4.70 -4.06 12.07
C ASP A 2 -3.30 -3.95 12.69
N GLY A 3 -3.20 -3.23 13.81
CA GLY A 3 -1.94 -3.00 14.52
C GLY A 3 -1.07 -1.86 13.99
N ALA A 4 -1.43 -1.18 12.90
CA ALA A 4 -0.76 0.05 12.47
C ALA A 4 -1.58 1.27 12.90
N PRO A 5 -0.94 2.38 13.36
CA PRO A 5 -1.66 3.62 13.62
C PRO A 5 -2.30 4.12 12.32
N HIS A 6 -3.49 4.71 12.46
CA HIS A 6 -4.15 5.27 11.28
C HIS A 6 -3.30 6.41 10.69
N PRO A 7 -3.21 6.59 9.36
CA PRO A 7 -2.44 7.66 8.73
C PRO A 7 -2.72 9.07 9.26
N ARG A 8 -3.94 9.34 9.74
CA ARG A 8 -4.31 10.62 10.39
C ARG A 8 -3.61 10.86 11.73
N GLU A 9 -3.16 9.79 12.40
CA GLU A 9 -2.53 9.81 13.72
C GLU A 9 -1.01 9.74 13.62
N THR A 10 -0.49 9.44 12.42
CA THR A 10 0.93 9.31 12.16
C THR A 10 1.58 10.69 12.09
N GLY A 11 2.54 10.95 12.98
CA GLY A 11 3.20 12.26 13.13
C GLY A 11 4.20 12.58 12.03
N ALA A 12 5.12 11.65 11.71
CA ALA A 12 6.16 11.84 10.72
C ALA A 12 5.97 10.95 9.49
N LEU A 13 6.54 11.37 8.36
CA LEU A 13 6.62 10.60 7.13
C LEU A 13 8.10 10.40 6.79
N TYR A 14 8.53 9.15 6.62
CA TYR A 14 9.91 8.79 6.33
C TYR A 14 10.10 8.40 4.86
N GLY A 15 11.29 8.66 4.32
CA GLY A 15 11.69 8.24 2.97
C GLY A 15 11.02 8.96 1.80
N GLN A 16 10.21 10.01 2.05
CA GLN A 16 9.41 10.65 1.00
C GLN A 16 9.73 12.15 0.84
N SER A 17 10.93 12.57 1.21
CA SER A 17 11.36 13.98 1.20
C SER A 17 11.19 14.67 -0.17
N ARG A 18 11.38 13.95 -1.28
CA ARG A 18 11.15 14.47 -2.63
C ARG A 18 9.70 14.84 -2.89
N ALA A 19 8.77 13.98 -2.44
CA ALA A 19 7.34 14.23 -2.60
C ALA A 19 6.90 15.41 -1.71
N GLU A 20 7.39 15.47 -0.47
CA GLU A 20 7.12 16.59 0.44
C GLU A 20 7.65 17.92 -0.11
N ALA A 21 8.90 17.97 -0.59
CA ALA A 21 9.49 19.17 -1.17
C ALA A 21 8.72 19.67 -2.41
N ALA A 22 8.38 18.75 -3.34
CA ALA A 22 7.65 19.09 -4.54
C ALA A 22 6.22 19.60 -4.27
N PHE A 23 5.58 19.10 -3.22
CA PHE A 23 4.26 19.59 -2.79
C PHE A 23 4.40 20.94 -2.07
N LEU A 24 5.35 21.11 -1.18
CA LEU A 24 5.60 22.34 -0.43
C LEU A 24 5.92 23.49 -1.38
N GLU A 25 6.78 23.26 -2.38
CA GLU A 25 7.08 24.23 -3.44
C GLU A 25 5.78 24.68 -4.15
N ALA A 26 4.93 23.76 -4.55
CA ALA A 26 3.67 24.08 -5.19
C ALA A 26 2.72 24.85 -4.25
N ALA A 27 2.65 24.46 -2.98
CA ALA A 27 1.79 25.11 -1.99
C ALA A 27 2.23 26.54 -1.67
N THR A 28 3.53 26.84 -1.74
CA THR A 28 4.11 28.16 -1.46
C THR A 28 4.22 29.07 -2.70
N SER A 29 4.15 28.49 -3.90
CA SER A 29 4.27 29.25 -5.17
C SER A 29 3.02 30.07 -5.55
N GLY A 30 1.92 29.98 -4.79
CA GLY A 30 0.63 30.59 -5.11
C GLY A 30 -0.13 29.90 -6.26
N ARG A 31 0.35 28.79 -6.78
CA ARG A 31 -0.27 28.00 -7.86
C ARG A 31 -0.42 26.53 -7.48
N LEU A 32 -1.13 26.29 -6.39
CA LEU A 32 -1.38 24.92 -5.92
C LEU A 32 -2.35 24.19 -6.88
N PRO A 33 -1.94 23.10 -7.55
CA PRO A 33 -2.85 22.27 -8.32
C PRO A 33 -3.97 21.71 -7.45
N HIS A 34 -5.18 21.69 -7.99
CA HIS A 34 -6.35 21.17 -7.29
C HIS A 34 -6.35 19.63 -7.20
N GLY A 35 -5.78 18.91 -8.19
CA GLY A 35 -5.74 17.44 -8.23
C GLY A 35 -4.32 16.90 -8.07
N TRP A 36 -4.13 16.01 -7.10
CA TRP A 36 -2.87 15.34 -6.81
C TRP A 36 -3.06 13.83 -6.86
N LEU A 37 -2.27 13.14 -7.69
CA LEU A 37 -2.26 11.68 -7.78
C LEU A 37 -1.01 11.13 -7.10
N LEU A 38 -1.19 10.51 -5.93
CA LEU A 38 -0.14 9.93 -5.11
C LEU A 38 0.10 8.48 -5.54
N THR A 39 1.22 8.21 -6.24
CA THR A 39 1.48 6.91 -6.86
C THR A 39 2.65 6.18 -6.24
N GLY A 40 2.58 4.86 -6.20
CA GLY A 40 3.64 3.98 -5.69
C GLY A 40 3.07 2.73 -5.02
N PRO A 41 3.90 1.78 -4.58
CA PRO A 41 3.46 0.55 -3.91
C PRO A 41 2.56 0.80 -2.70
N LYS A 42 1.79 -0.21 -2.30
CA LYS A 42 0.93 -0.14 -1.11
C LYS A 42 1.80 -0.08 0.16
N GLY A 43 1.39 0.71 1.17
CA GLY A 43 2.02 0.72 2.49
C GLY A 43 3.31 1.53 2.63
N ILE A 44 3.68 2.37 1.65
CA ILE A 44 4.90 3.20 1.66
C ILE A 44 4.68 4.65 2.16
N GLY A 45 3.52 4.97 2.76
CA GLY A 45 3.24 6.29 3.34
C GLY A 45 2.41 7.25 2.50
N LYS A 46 1.83 6.84 1.35
CA LYS A 46 1.00 7.74 0.49
C LYS A 46 -0.19 8.35 1.22
N ALA A 47 -0.95 7.54 1.96
CA ALA A 47 -2.07 8.04 2.76
C ALA A 47 -1.58 8.95 3.90
N THR A 48 -0.48 8.59 4.58
CA THR A 48 0.16 9.43 5.61
C THR A 48 0.52 10.80 5.04
N PHE A 49 1.09 10.85 3.84
CA PHE A 49 1.36 12.11 3.15
C PHE A 49 0.07 12.90 2.90
N ALA A 50 -0.98 12.28 2.37
CA ALA A 50 -2.25 12.96 2.09
C ALA A 50 -2.82 13.61 3.37
N TRP A 51 -2.77 12.91 4.50
CA TRP A 51 -3.20 13.45 5.79
C TRP A 51 -2.30 14.58 6.30
N ARG A 52 -0.96 14.48 6.14
CA ARG A 52 -0.03 15.56 6.48
C ARG A 52 -0.28 16.80 5.64
N ALA A 53 -0.40 16.64 4.32
CA ALA A 53 -0.69 17.73 3.39
C ALA A 53 -2.06 18.38 3.67
N ALA A 54 -3.08 17.58 3.98
CA ALA A 54 -4.40 18.09 4.38
C ALA A 54 -4.32 18.92 5.67
N ARG A 55 -3.61 18.41 6.68
CA ARG A 55 -3.39 19.11 7.94
C ARG A 55 -2.70 20.45 7.72
N PHE A 56 -1.62 20.45 6.96
CA PHE A 56 -0.86 21.65 6.60
C PHE A 56 -1.75 22.69 5.89
N LEU A 57 -2.46 22.28 4.83
CA LEU A 57 -3.29 23.20 4.05
C LEU A 57 -4.43 23.82 4.86
N LEU A 58 -5.09 23.03 5.69
CA LEU A 58 -6.22 23.48 6.50
C LEU A 58 -5.75 24.34 7.70
N ALA A 59 -4.58 24.05 8.27
CA ALA A 59 -3.99 24.86 9.32
C ALA A 59 -3.54 26.22 8.79
N GLN A 60 -2.91 26.27 7.60
CA GLN A 60 -2.55 27.54 6.96
C GLN A 60 -3.76 28.40 6.62
N ALA A 61 -4.83 27.81 6.09
CA ALA A 61 -6.06 28.53 5.81
C ALA A 61 -6.65 29.19 7.07
N ALA A 62 -6.53 28.54 8.23
CA ALA A 62 -6.97 29.09 9.51
C ALA A 62 -6.12 30.27 10.02
N GLN A 63 -4.88 30.42 9.52
CA GLN A 63 -3.94 31.46 9.93
C GLN A 63 -3.88 32.67 8.97
N ASN A 64 -4.58 32.62 7.83
CA ASN A 64 -4.54 33.66 6.79
C ASN A 64 -5.28 34.96 7.14
N ASP A 65 -5.65 35.18 8.38
CA ASP A 65 -6.01 36.53 8.85
C ASP A 65 -4.69 37.32 9.05
N PRO A 66 -4.40 38.34 8.22
CA PRO A 66 -3.21 39.18 8.43
C PRO A 66 -3.40 39.99 9.70
N GLY A 67 -3.17 39.33 10.83
CA GLY A 67 -3.20 40.00 12.14
C GLY A 67 -2.24 41.22 12.17
N LEU A 68 -2.31 42.00 13.24
CA LEU A 68 -1.50 43.21 13.49
C LEU A 68 0.03 43.05 13.32
N PHE A 69 0.53 41.82 13.13
CA PHE A 69 1.95 41.45 13.12
C PHE A 69 2.52 41.10 11.71
N GLY A 70 1.75 41.29 10.64
CA GLY A 70 2.21 41.04 9.27
C GLY A 70 1.99 39.59 8.80
N ALA A 71 2.38 39.29 7.55
CA ALA A 71 2.22 37.96 6.97
C ALA A 71 3.12 36.95 7.69
N PRO A 72 2.63 35.72 8.00
CA PRO A 72 3.44 34.68 8.60
C PRO A 72 4.62 34.30 7.69
N PRO A 73 5.77 33.85 8.25
CA PRO A 73 6.90 33.40 7.45
C PRO A 73 6.51 32.25 6.53
N MET A 74 7.18 32.16 5.35
CA MET A 74 6.94 31.08 4.41
C MET A 74 7.26 29.72 5.09
N PRO A 75 6.38 28.74 4.99
CA PRO A 75 6.59 27.43 5.59
C PRO A 75 7.77 26.72 4.92
N VAL A 76 8.60 26.08 5.72
CA VAL A 76 9.79 25.31 5.29
C VAL A 76 9.55 23.80 5.35
N SER A 77 8.46 23.36 5.97
CA SER A 77 8.04 21.96 6.06
C SER A 77 6.51 21.83 6.03
N LEU A 78 6.00 20.61 5.91
CA LEU A 78 4.57 20.27 6.03
C LEU A 78 4.18 20.00 7.49
N ASP A 79 5.07 20.23 8.44
CA ASP A 79 4.79 20.00 9.84
C ASP A 79 3.73 20.96 10.36
N THR A 80 2.85 20.41 11.15
CA THR A 80 1.79 21.16 11.83
C THR A 80 1.85 20.76 13.30
N ASP A 81 1.78 21.73 14.18
CA ASP A 81 1.72 21.49 15.62
C ASP A 81 0.58 20.50 15.93
N PRO A 82 0.87 19.36 16.61
CA PRO A 82 -0.17 18.39 16.99
C PRO A 82 -1.28 19.01 17.84
N ASP A 83 -0.97 20.07 18.60
CA ASP A 83 -1.92 20.79 19.43
C ASP A 83 -2.77 21.81 18.68
N HIS A 84 -2.43 22.09 17.41
CA HIS A 84 -3.24 22.98 16.58
C HIS A 84 -4.69 22.50 16.49
N PRO A 85 -5.70 23.39 16.63
CA PRO A 85 -7.13 23.00 16.62
C PRO A 85 -7.53 22.17 15.38
N VAL A 86 -7.00 22.50 14.21
CA VAL A 86 -7.23 21.74 12.96
C VAL A 86 -6.66 20.32 13.07
N ALA A 87 -5.45 20.16 13.64
CA ALA A 87 -4.82 18.85 13.80
C ALA A 87 -5.67 17.94 14.69
N ARG A 88 -6.19 18.47 15.80
CA ARG A 88 -7.09 17.75 16.71
C ARG A 88 -8.42 17.38 16.06
N ARG A 89 -9.04 18.30 15.28
CA ARG A 89 -10.28 17.99 14.56
C ARG A 89 -10.07 16.96 13.46
N LEU A 90 -8.94 16.99 12.75
CA LEU A 90 -8.59 15.98 11.76
C LEU A 90 -8.41 14.60 12.38
N ALA A 91 -7.72 14.50 13.52
CA ALA A 91 -7.58 13.25 14.26
C ALA A 91 -8.94 12.69 14.71
N ALA A 92 -9.88 13.56 15.12
CA ALA A 92 -11.23 13.20 15.50
C ALA A 92 -12.21 13.01 14.30
N LEU A 93 -11.78 13.20 13.05
CA LEU A 93 -12.64 13.20 11.84
C LEU A 93 -13.81 14.21 11.92
N SER A 94 -13.62 15.32 12.60
CA SER A 94 -14.60 16.38 12.79
C SER A 94 -14.23 17.71 12.12
N GLU A 95 -13.19 17.71 11.27
CA GLU A 95 -12.78 18.89 10.51
C GLU A 95 -13.73 19.12 9.33
N PRO A 96 -14.49 20.24 9.33
CA PRO A 96 -15.48 20.50 8.28
C PRO A 96 -14.86 20.75 6.90
N GLY A 97 -13.58 21.15 6.85
CA GLY A 97 -12.83 21.35 5.62
C GLY A 97 -12.29 20.06 4.99
N LEU A 98 -12.48 18.87 5.62
CA LEU A 98 -12.02 17.60 5.10
C LEU A 98 -13.17 16.69 4.68
N CYS A 99 -13.05 16.09 3.49
CA CYS A 99 -13.86 14.96 3.07
C CYS A 99 -12.98 13.74 2.78
N LEU A 100 -13.29 12.61 3.41
CA LEU A 100 -12.61 11.34 3.20
C LEU A 100 -13.49 10.38 2.40
N LEU A 101 -13.07 10.04 1.19
CA LEU A 101 -13.71 9.02 0.35
C LEU A 101 -12.91 7.72 0.47
N ARG A 102 -13.54 6.68 0.98
CA ARG A 102 -12.99 5.32 1.10
C ARG A 102 -14.10 4.30 0.97
N ARG A 103 -13.74 3.04 0.80
CA ARG A 103 -14.72 1.94 0.82
C ARG A 103 -15.53 1.99 2.12
N PRO A 104 -16.87 2.01 2.04
CA PRO A 104 -17.70 2.04 3.23
C PRO A 104 -17.69 0.67 3.93
N TRP A 105 -17.94 0.70 5.22
CA TRP A 105 -18.17 -0.50 6.03
C TRP A 105 -19.55 -1.08 5.72
N ASP A 106 -19.61 -2.39 5.52
CA ASP A 106 -20.86 -3.12 5.37
C ASP A 106 -21.24 -3.71 6.73
N GLU A 107 -22.27 -3.13 7.37
CA GLU A 107 -22.74 -3.54 8.69
C GLU A 107 -23.28 -4.97 8.71
N LYS A 108 -23.82 -5.46 7.60
CA LYS A 108 -24.39 -6.81 7.50
C LYS A 108 -23.28 -7.85 7.31
N ALA A 109 -22.34 -7.57 6.43
CA ALA A 109 -21.22 -8.45 6.14
C ALA A 109 -20.06 -8.30 7.12
N LYS A 110 -20.08 -7.29 8.02
CA LYS A 110 -19.01 -6.93 8.98
C LYS A 110 -17.64 -6.84 8.33
N ARG A 111 -17.58 -6.24 7.14
CA ARG A 111 -16.35 -6.03 6.37
C ARG A 111 -16.46 -4.77 5.51
N LEU A 112 -15.33 -4.27 5.04
CA LEU A 112 -15.33 -3.21 4.04
C LEU A 112 -15.93 -3.72 2.73
N LYS A 113 -16.75 -2.90 2.06
CA LYS A 113 -17.23 -3.20 0.71
C LYS A 113 -16.02 -3.35 -0.23
N THR A 114 -16.21 -4.07 -1.34
CA THR A 114 -15.12 -4.35 -2.29
C THR A 114 -14.74 -3.15 -3.14
N GLN A 115 -15.64 -2.20 -3.30
CA GLN A 115 -15.46 -1.02 -4.17
C GLN A 115 -15.97 0.24 -3.50
N LEU A 116 -15.40 1.37 -3.91
CA LEU A 116 -15.92 2.71 -3.68
C LEU A 116 -16.91 3.02 -4.80
N THR A 117 -18.17 3.31 -4.45
CA THR A 117 -19.25 3.48 -5.40
C THR A 117 -19.57 4.95 -5.67
N VAL A 118 -20.44 5.21 -6.64
CA VAL A 118 -20.85 6.57 -7.02
C VAL A 118 -21.52 7.32 -5.88
N ASP A 119 -22.17 6.62 -4.96
CA ASP A 119 -22.89 7.27 -3.86
C ASP A 119 -21.94 7.92 -2.86
N GLU A 120 -20.79 7.30 -2.57
CA GLU A 120 -19.74 7.93 -1.79
C GLU A 120 -19.18 9.19 -2.49
N VAL A 121 -18.95 9.14 -3.81
CA VAL A 121 -18.44 10.30 -4.56
C VAL A 121 -19.48 11.42 -4.63
N ARG A 122 -20.76 11.11 -4.72
CA ARG A 122 -21.83 12.11 -4.72
C ARG A 122 -21.89 12.95 -3.44
N THR A 123 -21.37 12.46 -2.33
CA THR A 123 -21.27 13.24 -1.08
C THR A 123 -20.43 14.50 -1.24
N LEU A 124 -19.49 14.52 -2.22
CA LEU A 124 -18.69 15.71 -2.54
C LEU A 124 -19.56 16.92 -2.92
N LYS A 125 -20.71 16.71 -3.59
CA LYS A 125 -21.58 17.82 -3.94
C LYS A 125 -22.13 18.56 -2.72
N SER A 126 -22.59 17.81 -1.72
CA SER A 126 -23.05 18.41 -0.46
C SER A 126 -21.90 19.01 0.32
N PHE A 127 -20.73 18.34 0.35
CA PHE A 127 -19.52 18.85 0.99
C PHE A 127 -19.07 20.18 0.38
N PHE A 128 -19.09 20.31 -0.93
CA PHE A 128 -18.73 21.56 -1.61
C PHE A 128 -19.82 22.65 -1.55
N ALA A 129 -21.07 22.27 -1.38
CA ALA A 129 -22.19 23.22 -1.24
C ALA A 129 -22.29 23.83 0.19
N MET A 130 -21.77 23.14 1.21
CA MET A 130 -21.75 23.71 2.57
C MET A 130 -20.81 24.91 2.62
N SER A 131 -21.20 25.99 3.31
CA SER A 131 -20.27 27.09 3.56
C SER A 131 -19.07 26.60 4.34
N ALA A 132 -17.86 26.88 3.86
CA ALA A 132 -16.65 26.63 4.65
C ALA A 132 -16.69 27.57 5.87
N GLY A 133 -16.85 27.01 7.04
CA GLY A 133 -16.72 27.78 8.29
C GLY A 133 -15.27 28.24 8.45
N GLY A 134 -14.99 29.49 8.14
CA GLY A 134 -13.63 30.04 8.15
C GLY A 134 -13.07 30.26 6.73
N ASN A 135 -11.78 30.19 6.55
CA ASN A 135 -11.02 30.58 5.34
C ASN A 135 -11.21 29.71 4.07
N GLY A 136 -12.34 29.06 3.89
CA GLY A 136 -12.77 28.57 2.58
C GLY A 136 -12.10 27.31 2.03
N ARG A 137 -10.91 26.92 2.48
CA ARG A 137 -10.16 25.78 1.89
C ARG A 137 -10.82 24.43 2.18
N ARG A 138 -10.88 23.59 1.16
CA ARG A 138 -11.46 22.25 1.22
C ARG A 138 -10.49 21.20 0.71
N VAL A 139 -10.34 20.14 1.47
CA VAL A 139 -9.46 19.01 1.11
C VAL A 139 -10.28 17.74 0.99
N VAL A 140 -10.06 17.01 -0.09
CA VAL A 140 -10.64 15.68 -0.32
C VAL A 140 -9.52 14.67 -0.35
N ILE A 141 -9.63 13.58 0.39
CA ILE A 141 -8.74 12.42 0.32
C ILE A 141 -9.53 11.24 -0.23
N VAL A 142 -9.08 10.67 -1.35
CA VAL A 142 -9.63 9.44 -1.94
C VAL A 142 -8.66 8.29 -1.66
N ASP A 143 -9.00 7.41 -0.70
CA ASP A 143 -8.14 6.31 -0.24
C ASP A 143 -8.87 4.96 -0.33
N SER A 144 -8.65 4.19 -1.37
CA SER A 144 -7.76 4.33 -2.53
C SER A 144 -8.56 4.56 -3.82
N ALA A 145 -8.03 5.38 -4.73
CA ALA A 145 -8.66 5.66 -6.02
C ALA A 145 -8.77 4.39 -6.91
N ASP A 146 -7.87 3.42 -6.72
CA ASP A 146 -7.89 2.12 -7.42
C ASP A 146 -9.14 1.28 -7.11
N GLU A 147 -9.86 1.62 -6.05
CA GLU A 147 -11.02 0.89 -5.56
C GLU A 147 -12.35 1.46 -6.06
N MET A 148 -12.29 2.56 -6.82
CA MET A 148 -13.47 3.12 -7.47
C MET A 148 -13.99 2.23 -8.59
N ASN A 149 -15.31 2.01 -8.63
CA ASN A 149 -15.93 1.48 -9.84
C ASN A 149 -16.00 2.56 -10.93
N THR A 150 -16.32 2.16 -12.16
CA THR A 150 -16.35 3.06 -13.31
C THR A 150 -17.29 4.27 -13.11
N SER A 151 -18.44 4.04 -12.48
CA SER A 151 -19.41 5.12 -12.22
C SER A 151 -18.90 6.14 -11.20
N ALA A 152 -18.19 5.67 -10.15
CA ALA A 152 -17.53 6.53 -9.17
C ALA A 152 -16.40 7.34 -9.81
N ALA A 153 -15.56 6.68 -10.62
CA ALA A 153 -14.47 7.35 -11.34
C ALA A 153 -15.00 8.46 -12.28
N ASN A 154 -16.06 8.19 -13.03
CA ASN A 154 -16.70 9.18 -13.89
C ASN A 154 -17.38 10.33 -13.11
N ALA A 155 -17.92 10.05 -11.93
CA ALA A 155 -18.46 11.10 -11.07
C ALA A 155 -17.35 12.02 -10.52
N LEU A 156 -16.20 11.45 -10.13
CA LEU A 156 -15.06 12.21 -9.64
C LEU A 156 -14.43 13.11 -10.72
N LEU A 157 -14.49 12.69 -11.99
CA LEU A 157 -13.98 13.49 -13.11
C LEU A 157 -14.61 14.89 -13.16
N LYS A 158 -15.90 15.04 -12.83
CA LYS A 158 -16.57 16.34 -12.83
C LYS A 158 -15.94 17.30 -11.84
N GLU A 159 -15.61 16.82 -10.65
CA GLU A 159 -14.97 17.61 -9.60
C GLU A 159 -13.49 17.93 -9.94
N LEU A 160 -12.85 17.12 -10.79
CA LEU A 160 -11.49 17.37 -11.29
C LEU A 160 -11.48 18.30 -12.52
N GLU A 161 -12.58 18.39 -13.27
CA GLU A 161 -12.71 19.29 -14.42
C GLU A 161 -13.10 20.70 -14.02
N GLU A 162 -14.02 20.83 -13.09
CA GLU A 162 -14.54 22.09 -12.57
C GLU A 162 -14.42 22.12 -11.03
N PRO A 163 -13.18 22.17 -10.51
CA PRO A 163 -12.97 22.16 -9.07
C PRO A 163 -13.52 23.45 -8.44
N PRO A 164 -14.19 23.35 -7.28
CA PRO A 164 -14.53 24.53 -6.50
C PRO A 164 -13.29 25.33 -6.12
N GLU A 165 -13.45 26.65 -5.92
CA GLU A 165 -12.37 27.49 -5.42
C GLU A 165 -11.78 26.92 -4.14
N ASP A 166 -10.45 27.00 -4.02
CA ASP A 166 -9.69 26.51 -2.86
C ASP A 166 -9.86 25.00 -2.54
N ALA A 167 -10.37 24.19 -3.47
CA ALA A 167 -10.45 22.75 -3.30
C ALA A 167 -9.14 22.08 -3.71
N VAL A 168 -8.68 21.09 -2.89
CA VAL A 168 -7.54 20.23 -3.20
C VAL A 168 -7.94 18.77 -3.00
N LEU A 169 -7.72 17.95 -4.04
CA LEU A 169 -8.06 16.54 -4.05
C LEU A 169 -6.78 15.68 -4.07
N PHE A 170 -6.60 14.83 -3.08
CA PHE A 170 -5.52 13.82 -3.01
C PHE A 170 -6.08 12.44 -3.36
N LEU A 171 -5.62 11.88 -4.48
CA LEU A 171 -6.00 10.54 -4.95
C LEU A 171 -4.85 9.57 -4.65
N VAL A 172 -5.05 8.66 -3.70
CA VAL A 172 -4.07 7.60 -3.38
C VAL A 172 -4.24 6.46 -4.37
N SER A 173 -3.17 6.08 -5.07
CA SER A 173 -3.19 4.97 -6.03
C SER A 173 -1.99 4.05 -5.85
N ASN A 174 -2.27 2.74 -5.83
CA ASN A 174 -1.26 1.68 -5.79
C ASN A 174 -1.01 1.10 -7.19
N ARG A 175 -1.95 1.31 -8.12
CA ARG A 175 -1.92 0.81 -9.50
C ARG A 175 -2.41 1.88 -10.47
N PRO A 176 -1.64 2.96 -10.69
CA PRO A 176 -2.10 4.11 -11.46
C PRO A 176 -2.44 3.76 -12.92
N ALA A 177 -1.89 2.67 -13.47
CA ALA A 177 -2.24 2.21 -14.81
C ALA A 177 -3.70 1.74 -14.93
N GLY A 178 -4.32 1.32 -13.83
CA GLY A 178 -5.74 0.92 -13.78
C GLY A 178 -6.72 2.08 -13.69
N LEU A 179 -6.26 3.30 -13.42
CA LEU A 179 -7.11 4.49 -13.37
C LEU A 179 -7.43 4.99 -14.78
N LEU A 180 -8.60 5.62 -14.92
CA LEU A 180 -8.98 6.25 -16.18
C LEU A 180 -7.90 7.25 -16.64
N PRO A 181 -7.50 7.23 -17.91
CA PRO A 181 -6.52 8.20 -18.45
C PRO A 181 -6.93 9.65 -18.21
N THR A 182 -8.24 9.92 -18.24
CA THR A 182 -8.84 11.23 -17.99
C THR A 182 -8.64 11.73 -16.56
N ILE A 183 -8.62 10.86 -15.55
CA ILE A 183 -8.24 11.23 -14.17
C ILE A 183 -6.74 11.55 -14.10
N ARG A 184 -5.91 10.69 -14.69
CA ARG A 184 -4.46 10.85 -14.66
C ARG A 184 -3.99 12.15 -15.32
N SER A 185 -4.64 12.56 -16.42
CA SER A 185 -4.27 13.79 -17.16
C SER A 185 -4.62 15.08 -16.41
N ARG A 186 -5.54 15.03 -15.43
CA ARG A 186 -6.00 16.20 -14.65
C ARG A 186 -5.33 16.32 -13.28
N CYS A 187 -4.52 15.34 -12.91
CA CYS A 187 -3.83 15.35 -11.63
C CYS A 187 -2.33 15.54 -11.80
N ARG A 188 -1.72 16.36 -10.95
CA ARG A 188 -0.27 16.40 -10.81
C ARG A 188 0.18 15.14 -10.09
N VAL A 189 1.08 14.38 -10.70
CA VAL A 189 1.56 13.11 -10.15
C VAL A 189 2.68 13.36 -9.14
N LEU A 190 2.51 12.83 -7.92
CA LEU A 190 3.57 12.65 -6.94
C LEU A 190 3.94 11.17 -6.83
N ARG A 191 5.21 10.87 -7.05
CA ARG A 191 5.72 9.50 -6.98
C ARG A 191 6.36 9.24 -5.63
N PHE A 192 5.93 8.16 -5.00
CA PHE A 192 6.46 7.65 -3.75
C PHE A 192 7.32 6.43 -4.04
N ALA A 193 8.48 6.36 -3.39
CA ALA A 193 9.41 5.25 -3.51
C ALA A 193 9.27 4.28 -2.32
N PRO A 194 9.64 2.99 -2.50
CA PRO A 194 9.88 2.10 -1.37
C PRO A 194 10.87 2.71 -0.37
N LEU A 195 10.66 2.47 0.91
CA LEU A 195 11.57 2.93 1.96
C LEU A 195 12.85 2.10 1.95
N ASP A 196 13.98 2.74 2.22
CA ASP A 196 15.20 2.03 2.56
C ASP A 196 15.13 1.42 3.98
N ALA A 197 16.18 0.72 4.39
CA ALA A 197 16.19 0.01 5.67
C ALA A 197 16.09 0.95 6.88
N ASP A 198 16.75 2.09 6.83
CA ASP A 198 16.78 3.06 7.93
C ASP A 198 15.44 3.78 8.07
N ASP A 199 14.86 4.21 6.95
CA ASP A 199 13.54 4.85 6.91
C ASP A 199 12.45 3.88 7.31
N LEU A 200 12.53 2.62 6.86
CA LEU A 200 11.59 1.57 7.26
C LEU A 200 11.68 1.30 8.78
N ALA A 201 12.89 1.20 9.33
CA ALA A 201 13.09 0.97 10.77
C ALA A 201 12.48 2.12 11.61
N ARG A 202 12.72 3.37 11.21
CA ARG A 202 12.14 4.54 11.88
C ARG A 202 10.62 4.56 11.78
N ALA A 203 10.07 4.21 10.64
CA ALA A 203 8.63 4.16 10.42
C ALA A 203 7.95 3.03 11.23
N LEU A 204 8.62 1.90 11.39
CA LEU A 204 8.17 0.78 12.22
C LEU A 204 8.19 1.14 13.71
N ASP A 205 9.27 1.77 14.18
CA ASP A 205 9.40 2.23 15.57
C ASP A 205 8.28 3.21 15.91
N GLN A 206 8.04 4.22 15.05
CA GLN A 206 6.91 5.16 15.19
C GLN A 206 5.55 4.44 15.21
N ALA A 207 5.42 3.32 14.50
CA ALA A 207 4.20 2.52 14.47
C ALA A 207 4.06 1.59 15.69
N GLY A 208 5.01 1.58 16.62
CA GLY A 208 5.02 0.69 17.79
C GLY A 208 5.42 -0.76 17.48
N HIS A 209 6.07 -0.98 16.34
CA HIS A 209 6.57 -2.29 15.89
C HIS A 209 8.08 -2.21 15.67
N PRO A 210 8.91 -2.23 16.71
CA PRO A 210 10.36 -2.13 16.56
C PRO A 210 10.88 -3.24 15.64
N PRO A 211 11.84 -2.92 14.75
CA PRO A 211 12.35 -3.88 13.79
C PRO A 211 13.02 -5.07 14.50
N PRO A 212 12.84 -6.31 13.97
CA PRO A 212 13.55 -7.49 14.50
C PRO A 212 15.05 -7.40 14.24
N VAL A 213 15.81 -8.32 14.84
CA VAL A 213 17.27 -8.42 14.64
C VAL A 213 17.67 -8.52 13.16
N ASP A 214 16.86 -9.21 12.36
CA ASP A 214 17.06 -9.35 10.89
C ASP A 214 16.36 -8.22 10.10
N ALA A 215 16.61 -6.96 10.45
CA ALA A 215 15.96 -5.79 9.80
C ALA A 215 16.21 -5.74 8.27
N ALA A 216 17.40 -6.17 7.80
CA ALA A 216 17.72 -6.23 6.37
C ALA A 216 16.82 -7.24 5.63
N ALA A 217 16.69 -8.45 6.16
CA ALA A 217 15.81 -9.49 5.61
C ALA A 217 14.35 -9.03 5.59
N LEU A 218 13.90 -8.38 6.67
CA LEU A 218 12.56 -7.80 6.73
C LEU A 218 12.34 -6.74 5.64
N THR A 219 13.33 -5.86 5.42
CA THR A 219 13.24 -4.80 4.40
C THR A 219 13.12 -5.38 3.00
N LEU A 220 13.92 -6.40 2.70
CA LEU A 220 13.86 -7.12 1.42
C LEU A 220 12.51 -7.80 1.21
N LEU A 221 12.00 -8.50 2.22
CA LEU A 221 10.67 -9.13 2.16
C LEU A 221 9.54 -8.12 2.06
N ALA A 222 9.60 -7.04 2.81
CA ALA A 222 8.59 -5.98 2.80
C ALA A 222 8.66 -5.09 1.56
N GLN A 223 9.77 -5.13 0.80
CA GLN A 223 10.04 -4.22 -0.34
C GLN A 223 9.85 -2.75 0.05
N GLY A 224 10.36 -2.33 1.19
CA GLY A 224 10.25 -0.97 1.69
C GLY A 224 8.83 -0.53 2.03
N SER A 225 7.90 -1.47 2.24
CA SER A 225 6.51 -1.17 2.64
C SER A 225 6.33 -1.37 4.14
N VAL A 226 6.04 -0.30 4.86
CA VAL A 226 5.74 -0.33 6.31
C VAL A 226 4.56 -1.25 6.60
N GLY A 227 3.50 -1.15 5.80
CA GLY A 227 2.31 -1.98 6.01
C GLY A 227 2.59 -3.47 5.82
N THR A 228 3.41 -3.83 4.82
CA THR A 228 3.84 -5.22 4.61
C THR A 228 4.76 -5.67 5.73
N ALA A 229 5.70 -4.83 6.18
CA ALA A 229 6.62 -5.15 7.27
C ALA A 229 5.87 -5.43 8.58
N ILE A 230 4.87 -4.63 8.93
CA ILE A 230 4.01 -4.87 10.11
C ILE A 230 3.29 -6.23 9.99
N GLY A 231 2.73 -6.54 8.83
CA GLY A 231 2.12 -7.86 8.58
C GLY A 231 3.10 -9.01 8.73
N LEU A 232 4.35 -8.85 8.24
CA LEU A 232 5.42 -9.82 8.39
C LEU A 232 5.83 -10.02 9.85
N ILE A 233 5.96 -8.93 10.63
CA ILE A 233 6.31 -9.00 12.06
C ILE A 233 5.21 -9.74 12.84
N ARG A 234 3.95 -9.36 12.65
CA ARG A 234 2.81 -9.96 13.36
C ARG A 234 2.57 -11.43 13.03
N GLY A 235 2.77 -11.78 11.76
CA GLY A 235 2.56 -13.14 11.25
C GLY A 235 3.79 -14.02 11.25
N ASP A 236 4.89 -13.65 11.93
CA ASP A 236 6.17 -14.36 11.89
C ASP A 236 6.59 -14.72 10.45
N GLY A 237 6.54 -13.72 9.58
CA GLY A 237 6.75 -13.90 8.14
C GLY A 237 8.15 -14.34 7.77
N LEU A 238 9.18 -14.00 8.57
CA LEU A 238 10.56 -14.47 8.34
C LEU A 238 10.69 -15.98 8.55
N THR A 239 10.09 -16.51 9.58
CA THR A 239 10.05 -17.97 9.82
C THR A 239 9.25 -18.67 8.72
N LEU A 240 8.07 -18.14 8.38
CA LEU A 240 7.28 -18.70 7.28
C LEU A 240 8.02 -18.68 5.94
N TYR A 241 8.79 -17.63 5.66
CA TYR A 241 9.61 -17.58 4.44
C TYR A 241 10.71 -18.64 4.43
N ARG A 242 11.38 -18.86 5.58
CA ARG A 242 12.38 -19.94 5.74
C ARG A 242 11.76 -21.32 5.54
N ASP A 243 10.58 -21.55 6.08
CA ASP A 243 9.85 -22.81 5.91
C ASP A 243 9.46 -23.06 4.45
N LEU A 244 8.96 -22.02 3.75
CA LEU A 244 8.68 -22.09 2.32
C LEU A 244 9.95 -22.35 1.50
N LEU A 245 11.05 -21.68 1.82
CA LEU A 245 12.33 -21.91 1.15
C LEU A 245 12.86 -23.32 1.37
N THR A 246 12.73 -23.85 2.58
CA THR A 246 13.09 -25.24 2.91
C THR A 246 12.25 -26.23 2.10
N LEU A 247 10.93 -25.98 1.99
CA LEU A 247 10.05 -26.77 1.15
C LEU A 247 10.50 -26.74 -0.33
N MET A 248 10.85 -25.57 -0.86
CA MET A 248 11.38 -25.43 -2.22
C MET A 248 12.73 -26.16 -2.39
N GLY A 249 13.51 -26.25 -1.32
CA GLY A 249 14.75 -27.02 -1.29
C GLY A 249 14.57 -28.52 -1.57
N SER A 250 13.40 -29.09 -1.26
CA SER A 250 13.07 -30.52 -1.48
C SER A 250 12.68 -30.84 -2.93
N LEU A 251 12.41 -29.85 -3.77
CA LEU A 251 11.96 -30.06 -5.16
C LEU A 251 13.06 -30.71 -6.03
N PRO A 252 12.71 -31.59 -6.96
CA PRO A 252 11.37 -32.01 -7.40
C PRO A 252 10.78 -33.21 -6.64
N GLN A 253 11.17 -33.41 -5.41
CA GLN A 253 10.64 -34.47 -4.53
C GLN A 253 10.01 -33.78 -3.32
N LEU A 254 8.84 -33.19 -3.53
CA LEU A 254 8.15 -32.39 -2.51
C LEU A 254 8.02 -33.17 -1.18
N ASP A 255 8.50 -32.57 -0.10
CA ASP A 255 8.21 -33.03 1.27
C ASP A 255 6.71 -32.78 1.56
N ARG A 256 5.87 -33.76 1.22
CA ARG A 256 4.41 -33.69 1.37
C ARG A 256 3.96 -33.46 2.82
N PRO A 257 4.54 -34.13 3.83
CA PRO A 257 4.26 -33.79 5.23
C PRO A 257 4.54 -32.33 5.59
N ALA A 258 5.65 -31.76 5.16
CA ALA A 258 5.98 -30.35 5.39
C ALA A 258 4.99 -29.45 4.65
N ALA A 259 4.69 -29.74 3.39
CA ALA A 259 3.71 -29.00 2.59
C ALA A 259 2.32 -28.99 3.23
N LEU A 260 1.88 -30.13 3.78
CA LEU A 260 0.59 -30.23 4.47
C LEU A 260 0.57 -29.38 5.74
N ARG A 261 1.61 -29.46 6.57
CA ARG A 261 1.73 -28.59 7.78
C ARG A 261 1.67 -27.12 7.44
N LEU A 262 2.35 -26.67 6.38
CA LEU A 262 2.31 -25.28 5.93
C LEU A 262 0.93 -24.87 5.42
N ALA A 263 0.25 -25.76 4.70
CA ALA A 263 -1.12 -25.53 4.23
C ALA A 263 -2.11 -25.44 5.40
N GLU A 264 -2.01 -26.33 6.39
CA GLU A 264 -2.83 -26.30 7.61
C GLU A 264 -2.59 -25.02 8.42
N ALA A 265 -1.33 -24.58 8.55
CA ALA A 265 -1.00 -23.32 9.21
C ALA A 265 -1.57 -22.10 8.47
N ALA A 266 -1.62 -22.15 7.14
CA ALA A 266 -2.23 -21.10 6.33
C ALA A 266 -3.76 -21.09 6.41
N GLY A 267 -4.39 -22.28 6.58
CA GLY A 267 -5.84 -22.44 6.64
C GLY A 267 -6.44 -22.26 8.05
N GLY A 268 -5.66 -21.83 9.03
CA GLY A 268 -6.13 -21.57 10.38
C GLY A 268 -7.22 -20.48 10.46
N ARG A 269 -7.66 -20.16 11.70
CA ARG A 269 -8.71 -19.14 11.93
C ARG A 269 -8.28 -17.69 11.59
N ASP A 270 -7.01 -17.51 11.29
CA ASP A 270 -6.41 -16.20 11.00
C ASP A 270 -6.34 -16.01 9.47
N GLU A 271 -7.28 -15.22 8.93
CA GLU A 271 -7.32 -14.86 7.51
C GLU A 271 -6.03 -14.15 7.07
N ASP A 272 -5.37 -13.42 7.97
CA ASP A 272 -4.10 -12.72 7.70
C ASP A 272 -2.97 -13.72 7.41
N ARG A 273 -2.99 -14.91 8.04
CA ARG A 273 -1.99 -15.96 7.81
C ARG A 273 -2.05 -16.54 6.39
N PHE A 274 -3.26 -16.75 5.89
CA PHE A 274 -3.46 -17.17 4.50
C PHE A 274 -2.90 -16.15 3.51
N ASP A 275 -3.21 -14.87 3.71
CA ASP A 275 -2.72 -13.78 2.87
C ASP A 275 -1.22 -13.62 2.91
N LEU A 276 -0.64 -13.78 4.09
CA LEU A 276 0.79 -13.74 4.27
C LEU A 276 1.47 -14.90 3.53
N THR A 277 0.93 -16.11 3.64
CA THR A 277 1.45 -17.28 2.92
C THR A 277 1.44 -17.08 1.42
N LEU A 278 0.33 -16.60 0.85
CA LEU A 278 0.23 -16.30 -0.58
C LEU A 278 1.21 -15.20 -1.01
N THR A 279 1.37 -14.16 -0.19
CA THR A 279 2.29 -13.05 -0.47
C THR A 279 3.74 -13.54 -0.49
N LEU A 280 4.14 -14.36 0.49
CA LEU A 280 5.50 -14.87 0.57
C LEU A 280 5.79 -15.90 -0.52
N LEU A 281 4.81 -16.73 -0.87
CA LEU A 281 4.93 -17.67 -1.98
C LEU A 281 5.11 -16.94 -3.32
N ASP A 282 4.28 -15.93 -3.61
CA ASP A 282 4.42 -15.08 -4.79
C ASP A 282 5.79 -14.38 -4.83
N ARG A 283 6.27 -13.91 -3.68
CA ARG A 283 7.60 -13.32 -3.53
C ARG A 283 8.71 -14.31 -3.90
N LEU A 284 8.65 -15.52 -3.37
CA LEU A 284 9.64 -16.55 -3.62
C LEU A 284 9.66 -16.98 -5.10
N LEU A 285 8.48 -17.16 -5.71
CA LEU A 285 8.35 -17.47 -7.14
C LEU A 285 8.86 -16.32 -8.02
N SER A 286 8.61 -15.09 -7.64
CA SER A 286 9.15 -13.91 -8.36
C SER A 286 10.68 -13.84 -8.29
N ARG A 287 11.27 -14.23 -7.16
CA ARG A 287 12.74 -14.29 -6.98
C ARG A 287 13.36 -15.41 -7.83
N LEU A 288 12.69 -16.58 -7.93
CA LEU A 288 13.08 -17.65 -8.86
C LEU A 288 13.03 -17.17 -10.33
N ALA A 289 11.93 -16.51 -10.71
CA ALA A 289 11.80 -15.96 -12.06
C ALA A 289 12.90 -14.94 -12.38
N THR A 290 13.23 -14.06 -11.42
CA THR A 290 14.31 -13.08 -11.57
C THR A 290 15.67 -13.76 -11.67
N THR A 291 15.95 -14.76 -10.85
CA THR A 291 17.21 -15.54 -10.88
C THR A 291 17.43 -16.16 -12.26
N GLY A 292 16.43 -16.86 -12.80
CA GLY A 292 16.55 -17.45 -14.14
C GLY A 292 16.70 -16.39 -15.24
N ALA A 293 15.96 -15.28 -15.16
CA ALA A 293 16.02 -14.21 -16.16
C ALA A 293 17.37 -13.46 -16.17
N THR A 294 17.98 -13.25 -15.00
CA THR A 294 19.23 -12.47 -14.85
C THR A 294 20.48 -13.35 -14.77
N GLY A 295 20.32 -14.66 -14.55
CA GLY A 295 21.42 -15.59 -14.29
C GLY A 295 22.07 -15.44 -12.91
N GLN A 296 21.52 -14.58 -12.05
CA GLN A 296 22.04 -14.32 -10.70
C GLN A 296 20.89 -14.22 -9.69
N PRO A 297 21.00 -14.88 -8.51
CA PRO A 297 20.04 -14.66 -7.44
C PRO A 297 20.05 -13.19 -6.99
N PRO A 298 18.89 -12.61 -6.64
CA PRO A 298 18.83 -11.29 -6.02
C PRO A 298 19.45 -11.32 -4.61
N GLU A 299 19.63 -10.15 -4.01
CA GLU A 299 20.15 -10.01 -2.65
C GLU A 299 19.45 -11.01 -1.69
N PRO A 300 20.22 -11.84 -0.94
CA PRO A 300 19.65 -12.94 -0.18
C PRO A 300 18.88 -12.46 1.05
N ILE A 301 17.72 -13.06 1.28
CA ILE A 301 16.93 -12.89 2.50
C ILE A 301 17.43 -13.83 3.60
N THR A 302 17.84 -15.02 3.20
CA THR A 302 18.45 -16.02 4.09
C THR A 302 19.73 -16.57 3.47
N PRO A 303 20.71 -17.04 4.28
CA PRO A 303 22.00 -17.51 3.76
C PRO A 303 21.89 -18.65 2.72
N ASP A 304 20.91 -19.54 2.89
CA ASP A 304 20.75 -20.73 2.03
C ASP A 304 19.95 -20.46 0.76
N GLU A 305 19.34 -19.29 0.65
CA GLU A 305 18.45 -18.94 -0.45
C GLU A 305 19.15 -18.94 -1.82
N PRO A 306 20.34 -18.32 -2.01
CA PRO A 306 20.97 -18.24 -3.33
C PRO A 306 21.21 -19.60 -3.98
N ALA A 307 21.61 -20.60 -3.20
CA ALA A 307 21.86 -21.95 -3.69
C ALA A 307 20.55 -22.61 -4.18
N THR A 308 19.47 -22.46 -3.41
CA THR A 308 18.15 -22.99 -3.79
C THR A 308 17.62 -22.32 -5.05
N LEU A 309 17.70 -20.98 -5.14
CA LEU A 309 17.25 -20.24 -6.30
C LEU A 309 18.03 -20.57 -7.57
N ALA A 310 19.37 -20.62 -7.49
CA ALA A 310 20.24 -20.97 -8.62
C ALA A 310 19.98 -22.39 -9.13
N ARG A 311 19.76 -23.34 -8.24
CA ARG A 311 19.43 -24.74 -8.59
C ARG A 311 18.10 -24.86 -9.31
N LEU A 312 17.06 -24.14 -8.85
CA LEU A 312 15.70 -24.24 -9.37
C LEU A 312 15.45 -23.34 -10.59
N ALA A 313 16.29 -22.34 -10.82
CA ALA A 313 16.15 -21.40 -11.91
C ALA A 313 17.51 -21.11 -12.58
N PRO A 314 18.16 -22.11 -13.22
CA PRO A 314 19.51 -21.98 -13.77
C PRO A 314 19.58 -21.15 -15.04
N ASP A 315 18.46 -20.94 -15.75
CA ASP A 315 18.43 -20.29 -17.06
C ASP A 315 17.15 -19.47 -17.30
N PRO A 316 17.10 -18.64 -18.37
CA PRO A 316 15.93 -17.83 -18.69
C PRO A 316 14.66 -18.61 -19.04
N HIS A 317 14.78 -19.86 -19.51
CA HIS A 317 13.61 -20.68 -19.82
C HIS A 317 12.92 -21.13 -18.53
N THR A 318 13.68 -21.60 -17.56
CA THR A 318 13.17 -21.96 -16.22
C THR A 318 12.65 -20.75 -15.48
N GLY A 319 13.32 -19.58 -15.57
CA GLY A 319 12.83 -18.32 -15.01
C GLY A 319 11.45 -17.92 -15.55
N ARG A 320 11.23 -18.09 -16.87
CA ARG A 320 9.92 -17.84 -17.47
C ARG A 320 8.86 -18.81 -16.98
N ALA A 321 9.19 -20.09 -16.86
CA ALA A 321 8.26 -21.10 -16.34
C ALA A 321 7.80 -20.77 -14.90
N TRP A 322 8.72 -20.28 -14.05
CA TRP A 322 8.37 -19.80 -12.70
C TRP A 322 7.48 -18.57 -12.71
N ALA A 323 7.70 -17.61 -13.62
CA ALA A 323 6.85 -16.44 -13.76
C ALA A 323 5.43 -16.80 -14.21
N ASP A 324 5.28 -17.70 -15.19
CA ASP A 324 3.99 -18.19 -15.68
C ASP A 324 3.23 -18.96 -14.57
N LEU A 325 3.94 -19.77 -13.81
CA LEU A 325 3.36 -20.46 -12.65
C LEU A 325 2.89 -19.46 -11.59
N ALA A 326 3.69 -18.45 -11.23
CA ALA A 326 3.31 -17.43 -10.27
C ALA A 326 2.01 -16.71 -10.68
N ALA A 327 1.87 -16.35 -11.97
CA ALA A 327 0.65 -15.75 -12.49
C ALA A 327 -0.55 -16.71 -12.37
N THR A 328 -0.35 -17.99 -12.67
CA THR A 328 -1.37 -19.04 -12.56
C THR A 328 -1.85 -19.23 -11.13
N LEU A 329 -0.92 -19.36 -10.18
CA LEU A 329 -1.23 -19.54 -8.76
C LEU A 329 -1.90 -18.31 -8.16
N THR A 330 -1.47 -17.10 -8.53
CA THR A 330 -2.12 -15.86 -8.12
C THR A 330 -3.58 -15.79 -8.62
N ALA A 331 -3.83 -16.18 -9.88
CA ALA A 331 -5.20 -16.24 -10.42
C ALA A 331 -6.05 -17.30 -9.72
N LYS A 332 -5.45 -18.46 -9.37
CA LYS A 332 -6.10 -19.54 -8.61
C LYS A 332 -6.48 -19.08 -7.20
N ALA A 333 -5.58 -18.44 -6.48
CA ALA A 333 -5.83 -17.90 -5.15
C ALA A 333 -6.99 -16.88 -5.15
N ARG A 334 -7.01 -15.97 -6.13
CA ARG A 334 -8.12 -15.00 -6.29
C ARG A 334 -9.46 -15.68 -6.53
N ARG A 335 -9.50 -16.70 -7.39
CA ARG A 335 -10.74 -17.47 -7.66
C ARG A 335 -11.19 -18.23 -6.43
N GLY A 336 -10.26 -18.91 -5.73
CA GLY A 336 -10.57 -19.63 -4.51
C GLY A 336 -11.22 -18.74 -3.46
N ARG A 337 -10.68 -17.53 -3.26
CA ARG A 337 -11.29 -16.52 -2.37
C ARG A 337 -12.68 -16.08 -2.82
N ALA A 338 -12.86 -15.82 -4.10
CA ALA A 338 -14.14 -15.33 -4.63
C ALA A 338 -15.30 -16.32 -4.39
N VAL A 339 -15.01 -17.61 -4.29
CA VAL A 339 -15.98 -18.69 -4.04
C VAL A 339 -15.86 -19.31 -2.64
N ASN A 340 -15.09 -18.69 -1.73
CA ASN A 340 -14.87 -19.14 -0.35
C ASN A 340 -14.39 -20.61 -0.25
N LEU A 341 -13.42 -21.00 -1.10
CA LEU A 341 -12.79 -22.32 -0.98
C LEU A 341 -12.01 -22.43 0.33
N ASP A 342 -11.98 -23.65 0.88
CA ASP A 342 -11.14 -23.95 2.04
C ASP A 342 -9.66 -23.64 1.71
N PRO A 343 -8.96 -22.82 2.50
CA PRO A 343 -7.58 -22.47 2.29
C PRO A 343 -6.62 -23.65 2.30
N VAL A 344 -6.83 -24.66 3.14
CA VAL A 344 -5.92 -25.81 3.30
C VAL A 344 -5.72 -26.58 2.00
N PRO A 345 -6.79 -27.16 1.39
CA PRO A 345 -6.64 -27.85 0.11
C PRO A 345 -6.17 -26.94 -1.01
N LEU A 346 -6.54 -25.64 -0.99
CA LEU A 346 -6.11 -24.68 -2.00
C LEU A 346 -4.59 -24.46 -1.96
N VAL A 347 -4.01 -24.19 -0.79
CA VAL A 347 -2.58 -23.99 -0.62
C VAL A 347 -1.80 -25.27 -0.89
N PHE A 348 -2.29 -26.41 -0.40
CA PHE A 348 -1.64 -27.70 -0.65
C PHE A 348 -1.60 -28.05 -2.15
N ASP A 349 -2.68 -27.81 -2.89
CA ASP A 349 -2.70 -28.03 -4.34
C ASP A 349 -1.77 -27.06 -5.08
N MET A 350 -1.58 -25.83 -4.59
CA MET A 350 -0.55 -24.91 -5.13
C MET A 350 0.85 -25.50 -4.96
N PHE A 351 1.19 -26.10 -3.82
CA PHE A 351 2.48 -26.78 -3.62
C PHE A 351 2.66 -27.98 -4.56
N LEU A 352 1.60 -28.75 -4.83
CA LEU A 352 1.63 -29.84 -5.80
C LEU A 352 1.83 -29.34 -7.24
N GLU A 353 1.28 -28.18 -7.62
CA GLU A 353 1.53 -27.58 -8.92
C GLU A 353 2.99 -27.12 -9.07
N ILE A 354 3.56 -26.55 -8.01
CA ILE A 354 4.98 -26.17 -7.93
C ILE A 354 5.87 -27.41 -8.14
N ASP A 355 5.59 -28.50 -7.44
CA ASP A 355 6.34 -29.76 -7.58
C ASP A 355 6.27 -30.35 -8.99
N ARG A 356 5.07 -30.40 -9.57
CA ARG A 356 4.87 -30.86 -10.95
C ARG A 356 5.64 -30.02 -11.97
N MET A 357 5.71 -28.70 -11.75
CA MET A 357 6.48 -27.82 -12.62
C MET A 357 7.97 -28.06 -12.45
N ALA A 358 8.46 -28.14 -11.21
CA ALA A 358 9.86 -28.41 -10.92
C ALA A 358 10.33 -29.77 -11.51
N ALA A 359 9.48 -30.80 -11.49
CA ALA A 359 9.77 -32.10 -12.08
C ALA A 359 9.87 -32.09 -13.63
N ARG A 360 9.41 -31.04 -14.30
CA ARG A 360 9.51 -30.86 -15.76
C ARG A 360 10.72 -30.04 -16.19
N LEU A 361 11.41 -29.43 -15.23
CA LEU A 361 12.62 -28.67 -15.51
C LEU A 361 13.76 -29.63 -15.89
N PRO A 362 14.59 -29.27 -16.86
CA PRO A 362 15.79 -30.05 -17.16
C PRO A 362 16.69 -30.09 -15.92
N ALA A 363 17.28 -31.27 -15.67
CA ALA A 363 18.20 -31.48 -14.58
C ALA A 363 19.53 -30.73 -14.80
#